data_872611663701c9a56163d4ee9ab30df1
#
_entry.id   872611663701c9a56163d4ee9ab30df1
#
_cell.length_a   1.000
_cell.length_b   1.000
_cell.length_c   1.000
_cell.angle_alpha   90.00
_cell.angle_beta   90.00
_cell.angle_gamma   90.00
#
_symmetry.space_group_name_H-M   'P 1'
#
loop_
_entity.id
_entity.type
_entity.pdbx_description
1 polymer ?
#
loop_
_entity_poly.entity_id
_entity_poly.type
_entity_poly.pdbx_seq_one_letter_code
_entity_poly.pdbx_strand_id
1 'polypeptide(L)'
;VELSEHADYLIDDVSGGMKRRAMIARALIHRPKLLVLDEPTVGLDAQTRRKVWDLIRKMNSDGTTVFLTTHYIEEAEALCERVGILHKGKMIAIGSPLGLRQKLGMVAVEMQTNGNGTQYRYFPDRSLAAQFVQGLPGTNKLAMRESNLEDVFVELTGQKVMES
;
A
#
# COMPACT_ATOMS: atom_id res chain seq x y z
N VAL A 1 -17.38 -10.50 -9.87
CA VAL A 1 -17.56 -9.30 -8.98
C VAL A 1 -18.54 -9.60 -7.82
N GLU A 2 -19.10 -10.81 -7.77
CA GLU A 2 -20.03 -11.27 -6.73
C GLU A 2 -21.22 -10.31 -6.47
N LEU A 3 -21.91 -9.91 -7.53
CA LEU A 3 -23.08 -9.03 -7.48
C LEU A 3 -24.35 -9.67 -8.07
N SER A 4 -24.32 -10.98 -8.35
CA SER A 4 -25.43 -11.68 -9.02
C SER A 4 -26.74 -11.58 -8.26
N GLU A 5 -26.72 -11.63 -6.93
CA GLU A 5 -27.91 -11.51 -6.09
C GLU A 5 -28.53 -10.11 -6.08
N HIS A 6 -27.80 -9.11 -6.59
CA HIS A 6 -28.21 -7.72 -6.63
C HIS A 6 -28.33 -7.20 -8.08
N ALA A 7 -28.42 -8.12 -9.06
CA ALA A 7 -28.41 -7.75 -10.49
C ALA A 7 -29.61 -6.85 -10.86
N ASP A 8 -30.74 -6.99 -10.18
CA ASP A 8 -31.97 -6.25 -10.44
C ASP A 8 -32.10 -4.96 -9.60
N TYR A 9 -31.09 -4.65 -8.75
CA TYR A 9 -31.11 -3.44 -7.94
C TYR A 9 -30.68 -2.23 -8.73
N LEU A 10 -31.32 -1.09 -8.47
CA LEU A 10 -30.85 0.19 -9.04
C LEU A 10 -29.50 0.55 -8.42
N ILE A 11 -28.66 1.19 -9.21
CA ILE A 11 -27.29 1.55 -8.76
C ILE A 11 -27.32 2.47 -7.52
N ASP A 12 -28.39 3.22 -7.33
CA ASP A 12 -28.54 4.11 -6.17
C ASP A 12 -28.90 3.38 -4.88
N ASP A 13 -29.46 2.17 -4.98
CA ASP A 13 -29.90 1.37 -3.85
C ASP A 13 -28.81 0.43 -3.31
N VAL A 14 -27.63 0.38 -3.98
CA VAL A 14 -26.55 -0.50 -3.55
C VAL A 14 -25.47 0.27 -2.79
N SER A 15 -24.72 -0.46 -1.93
CA SER A 15 -23.63 0.12 -1.13
C SER A 15 -22.50 0.72 -1.99
N GLY A 16 -21.71 1.64 -1.42
CA GLY A 16 -20.57 2.23 -2.11
C GLY A 16 -19.57 1.19 -2.64
N GLY A 17 -19.30 0.14 -1.86
CA GLY A 17 -18.45 -0.97 -2.29
C GLY A 17 -19.05 -1.79 -3.44
N MET A 18 -20.38 -1.96 -3.46
CA MET A 18 -21.06 -2.62 -4.58
C MET A 18 -21.03 -1.74 -5.83
N LYS A 19 -21.25 -0.43 -5.70
CA LYS A 19 -21.09 0.54 -6.79
C LYS A 19 -19.67 0.45 -7.39
N ARG A 20 -18.64 0.42 -6.54
CA ARG A 20 -17.24 0.33 -6.99
C ARG A 20 -16.96 -0.95 -7.77
N ARG A 21 -17.40 -2.10 -7.24
CA ARG A 21 -17.27 -3.39 -7.94
C ARG A 21 -18.05 -3.43 -9.26
N ALA A 22 -19.24 -2.85 -9.31
CA ALA A 22 -20.02 -2.74 -10.54
C ALA A 22 -19.33 -1.87 -11.59
N MET A 23 -18.72 -0.74 -11.18
CA MET A 23 -17.95 0.11 -12.09
C MET A 23 -16.74 -0.61 -12.69
N ILE A 24 -16.00 -1.37 -11.87
CA ILE A 24 -14.86 -2.18 -12.33
C ILE A 24 -15.38 -3.26 -13.30
N ALA A 25 -16.47 -3.97 -12.95
CA ALA A 25 -17.08 -4.97 -13.82
C ALA A 25 -17.47 -4.39 -15.19
N ARG A 26 -18.07 -3.20 -15.20
CA ARG A 26 -18.43 -2.50 -16.44
C ARG A 26 -17.21 -2.20 -17.32
N ALA A 27 -16.10 -1.77 -16.72
CA ALA A 27 -14.87 -1.50 -17.45
C ALA A 27 -14.27 -2.78 -18.08
N LEU A 28 -14.56 -3.96 -17.51
CA LEU A 28 -14.07 -5.25 -18.00
C LEU A 28 -14.88 -5.86 -19.15
N ILE A 29 -16.08 -5.39 -19.41
CA ILE A 29 -16.95 -5.94 -20.49
C ILE A 29 -16.21 -5.98 -21.82
N HIS A 30 -15.38 -4.97 -22.10
CA HIS A 30 -14.63 -4.85 -23.34
C HIS A 30 -13.28 -5.59 -23.34
N ARG A 31 -12.95 -6.34 -22.30
CA ARG A 31 -11.67 -7.05 -22.15
C ARG A 31 -10.44 -6.16 -22.47
N PRO A 32 -10.26 -5.05 -21.77
CA PRO A 32 -9.22 -4.09 -22.08
C PRO A 32 -7.83 -4.72 -21.83
N LYS A 33 -6.84 -4.35 -22.64
CA LYS A 33 -5.43 -4.70 -22.38
C LYS A 33 -4.83 -3.86 -21.26
N LEU A 34 -5.34 -2.65 -21.04
CA LEU A 34 -4.93 -1.72 -19.99
C LEU A 34 -6.16 -1.19 -19.26
N LEU A 35 -6.17 -1.31 -17.95
CA LEU A 35 -7.18 -0.74 -17.08
C LEU A 35 -6.53 0.30 -16.17
N VAL A 36 -7.09 1.51 -16.13
CA VAL A 36 -6.65 2.59 -15.26
C VAL A 36 -7.66 2.74 -14.14
N LEU A 37 -7.20 2.65 -12.89
CA LEU A 37 -8.00 2.78 -11.69
C LEU A 37 -7.47 3.93 -10.84
N ASP A 38 -8.33 4.93 -10.61
CA ASP A 38 -8.00 6.04 -9.73
C ASP A 38 -8.63 5.80 -8.35
N GLU A 39 -7.76 5.66 -7.34
CA GLU A 39 -8.13 5.41 -5.93
C GLU A 39 -9.19 4.30 -5.79
N PRO A 40 -8.92 3.05 -6.23
CA PRO A 40 -9.96 2.04 -6.40
C PRO A 40 -10.65 1.60 -5.11
N THR A 41 -10.06 1.79 -3.94
CA THR A 41 -10.58 1.31 -2.66
C THR A 41 -10.87 2.41 -1.62
N VAL A 42 -10.78 3.67 -2.03
CA VAL A 42 -11.10 4.79 -1.14
C VAL A 42 -12.53 4.70 -0.62
N GLY A 43 -12.69 4.90 0.70
CA GLY A 43 -14.00 4.87 1.37
C GLY A 43 -14.59 3.47 1.55
N LEU A 44 -13.85 2.40 1.25
CA LEU A 44 -14.29 1.03 1.47
C LEU A 44 -13.81 0.49 2.82
N ASP A 45 -14.66 -0.30 3.47
CA ASP A 45 -14.26 -1.09 4.63
C ASP A 45 -13.19 -2.15 4.25
N ALA A 46 -12.50 -2.68 5.25
CA ALA A 46 -11.38 -3.62 5.04
C ALA A 46 -11.80 -4.91 4.30
N GLN A 47 -13.01 -5.42 4.53
CA GLN A 47 -13.48 -6.62 3.86
C GLN A 47 -13.78 -6.36 2.39
N THR A 48 -14.48 -5.28 2.08
CA THR A 48 -14.78 -4.86 0.71
C THR A 48 -13.52 -4.49 -0.06
N ARG A 49 -12.56 -3.83 0.58
CA ARG A 49 -11.25 -3.52 0.00
C ARG A 49 -10.53 -4.79 -0.47
N ARG A 50 -10.47 -5.83 0.37
CA ARG A 50 -9.86 -7.13 0.00
C ARG A 50 -10.55 -7.76 -1.22
N LYS A 51 -11.88 -7.71 -1.30
CA LYS A 51 -12.62 -8.21 -2.46
C LYS A 51 -12.26 -7.48 -3.75
N VAL A 52 -12.06 -6.15 -3.69
CA VAL A 52 -11.59 -5.35 -4.83
C VAL A 52 -10.16 -5.73 -5.20
N TRP A 53 -9.27 -5.93 -4.23
CA TRP A 53 -7.90 -6.38 -4.48
C TRP A 53 -7.85 -7.74 -5.18
N ASP A 54 -8.65 -8.70 -4.72
CA ASP A 54 -8.74 -10.03 -5.35
C ASP A 54 -9.25 -9.93 -6.79
N LEU A 55 -10.20 -9.03 -7.05
CA LEU A 55 -10.68 -8.76 -8.40
C LEU A 55 -9.56 -8.18 -9.28
N ILE A 56 -8.79 -7.19 -8.77
CA ILE A 56 -7.66 -6.59 -9.49
C ILE A 56 -6.58 -7.64 -9.80
N ARG A 57 -6.22 -8.49 -8.81
CA ARG A 57 -5.26 -9.59 -9.03
C ARG A 57 -5.74 -10.56 -10.10
N LYS A 58 -7.02 -10.95 -10.06
CA LYS A 58 -7.60 -11.83 -11.06
C LYS A 58 -7.52 -11.22 -12.45
N MET A 59 -7.84 -9.93 -12.62
CA MET A 59 -7.74 -9.26 -13.91
C MET A 59 -6.32 -9.23 -14.45
N ASN A 60 -5.35 -8.97 -13.58
CA ASN A 60 -3.95 -8.97 -13.96
C ASN A 60 -3.49 -10.37 -14.38
N SER A 61 -3.89 -11.43 -13.65
CA SER A 61 -3.59 -12.82 -14.01
C SER A 61 -4.25 -13.25 -15.33
N ASP A 62 -5.40 -12.67 -15.66
CA ASP A 62 -6.12 -12.89 -16.94
C ASP A 62 -5.51 -12.08 -18.10
N GLY A 63 -4.39 -11.37 -17.88
CA GLY A 63 -3.61 -10.67 -18.91
C GLY A 63 -3.93 -9.18 -19.08
N THR A 64 -4.76 -8.59 -18.23
CA THR A 64 -5.00 -7.14 -18.23
C THR A 64 -3.87 -6.44 -17.48
N THR A 65 -3.19 -5.48 -18.12
CA THR A 65 -2.29 -4.57 -17.40
C THR A 65 -3.11 -3.61 -16.56
N VAL A 66 -2.83 -3.52 -15.25
CA VAL A 66 -3.54 -2.59 -14.38
C VAL A 66 -2.59 -1.47 -13.97
N PHE A 67 -3.00 -0.23 -14.21
CA PHE A 67 -2.38 0.98 -13.67
C PHE A 67 -3.32 1.56 -12.63
N LEU A 68 -2.85 1.74 -11.40
CA LEU A 68 -3.67 2.33 -10.34
C LEU A 68 -2.94 3.50 -9.67
N THR A 69 -3.73 4.46 -9.18
CA THR A 69 -3.28 5.46 -8.22
C THR A 69 -3.85 5.11 -6.86
N THR A 70 -3.10 5.36 -5.82
CA THR A 70 -3.57 5.19 -4.44
C THR A 70 -2.71 5.98 -3.47
N HIS A 71 -3.30 6.42 -2.37
CA HIS A 71 -2.57 6.91 -1.20
C HIS A 71 -2.46 5.85 -0.09
N TYR A 72 -3.13 4.70 -0.25
CA TYR A 72 -2.97 3.56 0.64
C TYR A 72 -1.71 2.76 0.25
N ILE A 73 -0.66 2.91 1.02
CA ILE A 73 0.62 2.27 0.75
C ILE A 73 0.52 0.75 0.78
N GLU A 74 -0.30 0.20 1.66
CA GLU A 74 -0.61 -1.23 1.72
C GLU A 74 -1.20 -1.77 0.40
N GLU A 75 -2.03 -0.97 -0.28
CA GLU A 75 -2.60 -1.33 -1.57
C GLU A 75 -1.51 -1.44 -2.64
N ALA A 76 -0.60 -0.48 -2.68
CA ALA A 76 0.54 -0.51 -3.60
C ALA A 76 1.45 -1.71 -3.33
N GLU A 77 1.73 -2.04 -2.07
CA GLU A 77 2.51 -3.22 -1.71
C GLU A 77 1.82 -4.53 -2.08
N ALA A 78 0.50 -4.60 -1.88
CA ALA A 78 -0.28 -5.82 -2.09
C ALA A 78 -0.55 -6.13 -3.56
N LEU A 79 -0.63 -5.12 -4.42
CA LEU A 79 -1.13 -5.26 -5.80
C LEU A 79 -0.09 -4.98 -6.88
N CYS A 80 0.92 -4.13 -6.59
CA CYS A 80 1.78 -3.61 -7.64
C CYS A 80 3.12 -4.34 -7.69
N GLU A 81 3.49 -4.83 -8.87
CA GLU A 81 4.85 -5.32 -9.14
C GLU A 81 5.86 -4.16 -9.20
N ARG A 82 5.38 -2.98 -9.55
CA ARG A 82 6.17 -1.78 -9.71
C ARG A 82 5.39 -0.55 -9.25
N VAL A 83 6.00 0.27 -8.40
CA VAL A 83 5.41 1.48 -7.85
C VAL A 83 6.25 2.71 -8.21
N GLY A 84 5.57 3.84 -8.41
CA GLY A 84 6.17 5.14 -8.53
C GLY A 84 5.74 6.02 -7.36
N ILE A 85 6.69 6.59 -6.62
CA ILE A 85 6.43 7.52 -5.52
C ILE A 85 6.43 8.94 -6.07
N LEU A 86 5.27 9.61 -5.96
CA LEU A 86 5.08 10.98 -6.40
C LEU A 86 5.07 11.92 -5.18
N HIS A 87 5.89 12.97 -5.21
CA HIS A 87 5.90 13.99 -4.17
C HIS A 87 6.06 15.38 -4.78
N LYS A 88 5.18 16.31 -4.40
CA LYS A 88 5.18 17.70 -4.91
C LYS A 88 5.27 17.79 -6.44
N GLY A 89 4.50 16.93 -7.14
CA GLY A 89 4.44 16.90 -8.60
C GLY A 89 5.66 16.26 -9.28
N LYS A 90 6.58 15.66 -8.53
CA LYS A 90 7.77 15.00 -9.08
C LYS A 90 7.79 13.52 -8.71
N MET A 91 8.20 12.69 -9.68
CA MET A 91 8.49 11.28 -9.42
C MET A 91 9.84 11.20 -8.68
N ILE A 92 9.81 10.80 -7.42
CA ILE A 92 11.02 10.76 -6.55
C ILE A 92 11.64 9.37 -6.44
N ALA A 93 10.86 8.32 -6.67
CA ALA A 93 11.36 6.95 -6.74
C ALA A 93 10.47 6.11 -7.65
N ILE A 94 11.06 5.08 -8.28
CA ILE A 94 10.36 4.05 -9.03
C ILE A 94 11.07 2.72 -8.87
N GLY A 95 10.30 1.64 -8.65
CA GLY A 95 10.86 0.30 -8.47
C GLY A 95 9.81 -0.70 -8.00
N SER A 96 10.22 -1.95 -7.78
CA SER A 96 9.37 -2.91 -7.07
C SER A 96 9.29 -2.54 -5.59
N PRO A 97 8.15 -2.84 -4.90
CA PRO A 97 8.04 -2.62 -3.46
C PRO A 97 9.23 -3.19 -2.68
N LEU A 98 9.59 -4.44 -2.97
CA LEU A 98 10.75 -5.09 -2.36
C LEU A 98 12.07 -4.38 -2.65
N GLY A 99 12.29 -3.98 -3.91
CA GLY A 99 13.53 -3.29 -4.32
C GLY A 99 13.70 -1.92 -3.67
N LEU A 100 12.59 -1.20 -3.44
CA LEU A 100 12.61 0.08 -2.73
C LEU A 100 12.91 -0.12 -1.24
N ARG A 101 12.31 -1.12 -0.59
CA ARG A 101 12.60 -1.49 0.80
C ARG A 101 14.05 -1.95 1.00
N GLN A 102 14.59 -2.73 0.07
CA GLN A 102 15.99 -3.18 0.13
C GLN A 102 16.98 -2.01 0.09
N LYS A 103 16.68 -0.95 -0.65
CA LYS A 103 17.52 0.26 -0.69
C LYS A 103 17.50 1.04 0.62
N LEU A 104 16.38 1.04 1.32
CA LEU A 104 16.22 1.69 2.62
C LEU A 104 16.85 0.83 3.73
N GLY A 105 16.54 -0.44 3.74
CA GLY A 105 16.83 -1.44 4.77
C GLY A 105 15.60 -2.27 5.06
N MET A 106 15.77 -3.58 5.20
CA MET A 106 14.65 -4.54 5.35
C MET A 106 14.06 -4.53 6.77
N VAL A 107 14.78 -4.01 7.74
CA VAL A 107 14.38 -4.00 9.16
C VAL A 107 14.40 -2.58 9.70
N ALA A 108 13.28 -2.16 10.28
CA ALA A 108 13.13 -0.90 10.99
C ALA A 108 13.25 -1.13 12.49
N VAL A 109 14.05 -0.31 13.16
CA VAL A 109 14.12 -0.18 14.61
C VAL A 109 13.46 1.13 15.00
N GLU A 110 12.36 1.03 15.73
CA GLU A 110 11.61 2.17 16.29
C GLU A 110 12.11 2.43 17.71
N MET A 111 12.49 3.68 17.98
CA MET A 111 13.00 4.12 19.27
C MET A 111 12.12 5.25 19.78
N GLN A 112 11.40 5.01 20.89
CA GLN A 112 10.67 6.07 21.57
C GLN A 112 11.62 6.79 22.54
N THR A 113 11.88 8.05 22.26
CA THR A 113 12.70 8.92 23.13
C THR A 113 11.78 9.71 24.05
N ASN A 114 12.08 9.74 25.35
CA ASN A 114 11.32 10.51 26.34
C ASN A 114 11.25 11.99 25.92
N GLY A 115 10.09 12.43 25.40
CA GLY A 115 9.81 13.81 25.03
C GLY A 115 10.05 14.20 23.55
N ASN A 116 10.73 13.39 22.73
CA ASN A 116 11.11 13.77 21.35
C ASN A 116 10.47 12.94 20.23
N GLY A 117 9.39 12.20 20.51
CA GLY A 117 8.70 11.40 19.50
C GLY A 117 9.40 10.06 19.21
N THR A 118 9.03 9.44 18.08
CA THR A 118 9.59 8.16 17.63
C THR A 118 10.65 8.40 16.56
N GLN A 119 11.84 7.85 16.76
CA GLN A 119 12.93 7.82 15.78
C GLN A 119 12.99 6.45 15.12
N TYR A 120 13.34 6.42 13.83
CA TYR A 120 13.48 5.19 13.05
C TYR A 120 14.91 5.04 12.58
N ARG A 121 15.40 3.79 12.59
CA ARG A 121 16.65 3.41 11.94
C ARG A 121 16.44 2.15 11.12
N TYR A 122 17.02 2.11 9.94
CA TYR A 122 16.83 1.02 8.99
C TYR A 122 18.12 0.22 8.82
N PHE A 123 17.96 -1.10 8.76
CA PHE A 123 19.08 -2.05 8.69
C PHE A 123 18.83 -3.04 7.55
N PRO A 124 19.90 -3.51 6.88
CA PRO A 124 19.78 -4.52 5.83
C PRO A 124 19.12 -5.81 6.30
N ASP A 125 19.40 -6.22 7.55
CA ASP A 125 18.93 -7.47 8.12
C ASP A 125 18.70 -7.37 9.65
N ARG A 126 18.09 -8.43 10.18
CA ARG A 126 17.72 -8.51 11.60
C ARG A 126 18.92 -8.65 12.53
N SER A 127 20.04 -9.23 12.05
CA SER A 127 21.26 -9.41 12.85
C SER A 127 21.90 -8.06 13.18
N LEU A 128 22.08 -7.21 12.18
CA LEU A 128 22.61 -5.86 12.35
C LEU A 128 21.69 -4.98 13.21
N ALA A 129 20.37 -5.10 13.01
CA ALA A 129 19.40 -4.39 13.84
C ALA A 129 19.49 -4.83 15.31
N ALA A 130 19.62 -6.13 15.58
CA ALA A 130 19.75 -6.67 16.93
C ALA A 130 21.05 -6.21 17.61
N GLN A 131 22.17 -6.20 16.89
CA GLN A 131 23.45 -5.69 17.42
C GLN A 131 23.33 -4.21 17.80
N PHE A 132 22.68 -3.41 16.97
CA PHE A 132 22.42 -2.01 17.28
C PHE A 132 21.59 -1.83 18.55
N VAL A 133 20.50 -2.59 18.69
CA VAL A 133 19.61 -2.54 19.86
C VAL A 133 20.34 -2.94 21.14
N GLN A 134 21.21 -3.96 21.10
CA GLN A 134 22.02 -4.40 22.25
C GLN A 134 23.01 -3.32 22.74
N GLY A 135 23.46 -2.45 21.87
CA GLY A 135 24.36 -1.34 22.20
C GLY A 135 23.67 -0.11 22.76
N LEU A 136 22.32 -0.08 22.82
CA LEU A 136 21.57 1.07 23.32
C LEU A 136 21.39 0.99 24.86
N PRO A 137 21.44 2.13 25.58
CA PRO A 137 21.11 2.16 27.00
C PRO A 137 19.64 1.75 27.22
N GLY A 138 19.39 0.90 28.20
CA GLY A 138 18.14 0.17 28.46
C GLY A 138 16.91 0.99 28.86
N THR A 139 16.89 2.31 28.63
CA THR A 139 15.80 3.22 29.04
C THR A 139 14.78 3.52 27.94
N ASN A 140 15.03 3.09 26.71
CA ASN A 140 14.17 3.38 25.57
C ASN A 140 13.19 2.23 25.29
N LYS A 141 11.92 2.56 25.02
CA LYS A 141 11.00 1.57 24.41
C LYS A 141 11.42 1.36 22.97
N LEU A 142 11.76 0.11 22.65
CA LEU A 142 12.26 -0.29 21.34
C LEU A 142 11.30 -1.29 20.71
N ALA A 143 11.05 -1.14 19.41
CA ALA A 143 10.37 -2.15 18.61
C ALA A 143 11.19 -2.43 17.34
N MET A 144 11.23 -3.70 16.93
CA MET A 144 11.90 -4.14 15.71
C MET A 144 10.86 -4.82 14.81
N ARG A 145 10.70 -4.31 13.58
CA ARG A 145 9.77 -4.85 12.59
C ARG A 145 10.38 -4.87 11.20
N GLU A 146 9.74 -5.53 10.26
CA GLU A 146 10.07 -5.34 8.85
C GLU A 146 9.74 -3.92 8.41
N SER A 147 10.56 -3.36 7.53
CA SER A 147 10.26 -2.10 6.86
C SER A 147 9.14 -2.29 5.83
N ASN A 148 8.45 -1.24 5.47
CA ASN A 148 7.42 -1.22 4.45
C ASN A 148 7.61 -0.03 3.49
N LEU A 149 6.74 0.13 2.49
CA LEU A 149 6.80 1.26 1.57
C LEU A 149 6.48 2.61 2.24
N GLU A 150 5.76 2.61 3.36
CA GLU A 150 5.52 3.84 4.13
C GLU A 150 6.83 4.39 4.69
N ASP A 151 7.69 3.50 5.22
CA ASP A 151 9.03 3.88 5.67
C ASP A 151 9.84 4.50 4.54
N VAL A 152 9.78 3.90 3.33
CA VAL A 152 10.45 4.45 2.14
C VAL A 152 9.91 5.83 1.78
N PHE A 153 8.58 6.00 1.82
CA PHE A 153 7.94 7.28 1.53
C PHE A 153 8.35 8.35 2.54
N VAL A 154 8.28 8.04 3.83
CA VAL A 154 8.64 8.96 4.93
C VAL A 154 10.10 9.38 4.82
N GLU A 155 11.02 8.44 4.57
CA GLU A 155 12.45 8.73 4.45
C GLU A 155 12.75 9.63 3.25
N LEU A 156 12.12 9.37 2.10
CA LEU A 156 12.32 10.15 0.88
C LEU A 156 11.69 11.54 0.92
N THR A 157 10.61 11.72 1.67
CA THR A 157 9.84 12.98 1.69
C THR A 157 10.02 13.79 2.96
N GLY A 158 10.49 13.17 4.05
CA GLY A 158 10.51 13.75 5.40
C GLY A 158 9.11 13.96 5.98
N GLN A 159 8.06 13.38 5.40
CA GLN A 159 6.66 13.56 5.81
C GLN A 159 5.99 12.21 6.06
N LYS A 160 5.32 12.07 7.23
CA LYS A 160 4.45 10.92 7.47
C LYS A 160 3.23 10.98 6.55
N VAL A 161 2.79 9.82 6.06
CA VAL A 161 1.51 9.68 5.35
C VAL A 161 0.39 9.98 6.34
N MET A 162 -0.49 10.92 5.99
CA MET A 162 -1.69 11.17 6.81
C MET A 162 -2.67 10.02 6.51
N GLU A 163 -2.92 9.19 7.52
CA GLU A 163 -4.09 8.30 7.52
C GLU A 163 -5.34 9.17 7.63
N SER A 164 -6.20 9.12 6.62
CA SER A 164 -7.52 9.77 6.59
C SER A 164 -8.61 8.78 6.98
#